data_76de6ffaa6e98413935db5a282abf313
#
_entry.id   76de6ffaa6e98413935db5a282abf313
#
_cell.length_a   1.000
_cell.length_b   1.000
_cell.length_c   1.000
_cell.angle_alpha   90.00
_cell.angle_beta   90.00
_cell.angle_gamma   90.00
#
_symmetry.space_group_name_H-M   'P 1'
#
loop_
_entity.id
_entity.type
_entity.pdbx_description
1 polymer ?
#
loop_
_entity_poly.entity_id
_entity_poly.type
_entity_poly.pdbx_seq_one_letter_code
_entity_poly.pdbx_strand_id
1 'polypeptide(L)'
;VYKRQGLVAMVYEARPNVTADAAGICIRTGNACILRGGSLAYHSCAMIAELLADALEAQGFPREAVSMIESTDREATGELMKLRGIVDVLIPRGGAGLIQRCVRESLVPVIETGTGNCHIYVHESADFDKALNIIVNAKTQRVGVCNAAESLLLDRAVADSFLPAALAVLHDHGVLIHGDEATCAVCADAGLAEGDDYVAATEEDWGREYLALEMSVKVVANEDEAIAHINRYGTMHSEAIVAEDVDACERFLDEIDASAVYANASTRFTDGGEFGLGAEIGISTQKLHARGPFAAEALTTYKYKLRGTGQVRP
;
A
#
# COMPACT_ATOMS: atom_id res chain seq x y z
N VAL A 1 5.59 -0.38 -29.04
CA VAL A 1 4.23 0.13 -29.06
C VAL A 1 3.48 -0.39 -27.84
N TYR A 2 2.96 0.51 -27.04
CA TYR A 2 2.06 0.15 -25.93
C TYR A 2 0.74 -0.39 -26.48
N LYS A 3 0.17 -1.34 -25.77
CA LYS A 3 -1.15 -1.91 -26.05
C LYS A 3 -1.86 -2.22 -24.73
N ARG A 4 -3.20 -2.30 -24.79
CA ARG A 4 -3.99 -2.73 -23.63
C ARG A 4 -3.59 -4.12 -23.15
N GLN A 5 -3.78 -4.40 -21.87
CA GLN A 5 -3.65 -5.74 -21.27
C GLN A 5 -4.66 -6.71 -21.89
N GLY A 6 -5.95 -6.32 -21.88
CA GLY A 6 -7.06 -7.13 -22.38
C GLY A 6 -8.28 -7.05 -21.47
N LEU A 7 -8.62 -8.14 -20.80
CA LEU A 7 -9.66 -8.21 -19.78
C LEU A 7 -9.04 -8.18 -18.38
N VAL A 8 -9.37 -7.16 -17.61
CA VAL A 8 -8.92 -6.97 -16.22
C VAL A 8 -10.02 -7.40 -15.26
N ALA A 9 -9.72 -8.33 -14.36
CA ALA A 9 -10.63 -8.69 -13.29
C ALA A 9 -10.27 -7.96 -11.99
N MET A 10 -11.27 -7.37 -11.35
CA MET A 10 -11.14 -6.73 -10.04
C MET A 10 -11.99 -7.45 -9.01
N VAL A 11 -11.37 -7.88 -7.92
CA VAL A 11 -12.06 -8.46 -6.76
C VAL A 11 -11.84 -7.57 -5.57
N TYR A 12 -12.92 -6.98 -5.03
CA TYR A 12 -12.79 -6.00 -3.96
C TYR A 12 -13.90 -6.12 -2.91
N GLU A 13 -13.63 -5.62 -1.73
CA GLU A 13 -14.55 -5.61 -0.60
C GLU A 13 -15.47 -4.38 -0.61
N ALA A 14 -15.81 -3.82 0.51
CA ALA A 14 -16.81 -2.75 0.68
C ALA A 14 -16.29 -1.34 0.30
N ARG A 15 -15.89 -1.13 -0.95
CA ARG A 15 -15.38 0.17 -1.45
C ARG A 15 -16.04 0.52 -2.80
N PRO A 16 -17.23 1.17 -2.82
CA PRO A 16 -17.94 1.49 -4.06
C PRO A 16 -17.15 2.34 -5.05
N ASN A 17 -16.32 3.26 -4.57
CA ASN A 17 -15.45 4.09 -5.41
C ASN A 17 -14.50 3.26 -6.29
N VAL A 18 -14.03 2.10 -5.81
CA VAL A 18 -13.16 1.20 -6.60
C VAL A 18 -13.83 0.76 -7.91
N THR A 19 -15.17 0.63 -7.92
CA THR A 19 -15.92 0.32 -9.15
C THR A 19 -15.70 1.38 -10.22
N ALA A 20 -15.82 2.66 -9.85
CA ALA A 20 -15.64 3.77 -10.78
C ALA A 20 -14.18 3.95 -11.19
N ASP A 21 -13.25 3.90 -10.23
CA ASP A 21 -11.83 4.08 -10.46
C ASP A 21 -11.27 2.98 -11.39
N ALA A 22 -11.57 1.73 -11.08
CA ALA A 22 -11.12 0.58 -11.87
C ALA A 22 -11.71 0.60 -13.30
N ALA A 23 -13.02 0.81 -13.43
CA ALA A 23 -13.65 0.89 -14.73
C ALA A 23 -13.12 2.08 -15.56
N GLY A 24 -13.00 3.26 -14.95
CA GLY A 24 -12.47 4.46 -15.61
C GLY A 24 -11.04 4.27 -16.13
N ILE A 25 -10.15 3.68 -15.32
CA ILE A 25 -8.77 3.40 -15.72
C ILE A 25 -8.73 2.32 -16.81
N CYS A 26 -9.54 1.25 -16.71
CA CYS A 26 -9.61 0.23 -17.73
C CYS A 26 -10.09 0.80 -19.06
N ILE A 27 -11.17 1.57 -19.08
CA ILE A 27 -11.70 2.21 -20.29
C ILE A 27 -10.66 3.13 -20.92
N ARG A 28 -10.02 4.00 -20.11
CA ARG A 28 -8.98 4.92 -20.57
C ARG A 28 -7.80 4.22 -21.25
N THR A 29 -7.49 3.02 -20.83
CA THR A 29 -6.39 2.20 -21.38
C THR A 29 -6.84 1.24 -22.49
N GLY A 30 -8.14 1.25 -22.84
CA GLY A 30 -8.73 0.37 -23.84
C GLY A 30 -8.89 -1.09 -23.37
N ASN A 31 -8.87 -1.32 -22.06
CA ASN A 31 -9.18 -2.62 -21.46
C ASN A 31 -10.69 -2.76 -21.24
N ALA A 32 -11.20 -3.99 -21.29
CA ALA A 32 -12.45 -4.33 -20.65
C ALA A 32 -12.19 -4.71 -19.17
N CYS A 33 -13.22 -4.60 -18.34
CA CYS A 33 -13.11 -5.03 -16.94
C CYS A 33 -14.30 -5.87 -16.49
N ILE A 34 -14.01 -6.85 -15.64
CA ILE A 34 -15.00 -7.61 -14.91
C ILE A 34 -14.82 -7.36 -13.41
N LEU A 35 -15.87 -6.89 -12.77
CA LEU A 35 -15.89 -6.39 -11.41
C LEU A 35 -16.60 -7.35 -10.49
N ARG A 36 -16.00 -7.67 -9.34
CA ARG A 36 -16.61 -8.47 -8.28
C ARG A 36 -16.51 -7.70 -6.96
N GLY A 37 -17.58 -7.01 -6.59
CA GLY A 37 -17.71 -6.33 -5.31
C GLY A 37 -18.13 -7.25 -4.16
N GLY A 38 -17.78 -6.89 -2.93
CA GLY A 38 -18.25 -7.57 -1.73
C GLY A 38 -19.74 -7.30 -1.45
N SER A 39 -20.38 -8.17 -0.65
CA SER A 39 -21.81 -8.12 -0.34
C SER A 39 -22.25 -6.82 0.33
N LEU A 40 -21.42 -6.24 1.20
CA LEU A 40 -21.76 -5.03 1.97
C LEU A 40 -22.05 -3.79 1.10
N ALA A 41 -21.42 -3.69 -0.07
CA ALA A 41 -21.58 -2.54 -0.97
C ALA A 41 -22.10 -2.94 -2.36
N TYR A 42 -22.60 -4.17 -2.52
CA TYR A 42 -22.97 -4.72 -3.82
C TYR A 42 -23.91 -3.83 -4.61
N HIS A 43 -25.01 -3.37 -4.03
CA HIS A 43 -26.01 -2.54 -4.73
C HIS A 43 -25.44 -1.23 -5.24
N SER A 44 -24.58 -0.57 -4.45
CA SER A 44 -23.89 0.65 -4.87
C SER A 44 -22.92 0.37 -6.02
N CYS A 45 -22.15 -0.71 -5.92
CA CYS A 45 -21.20 -1.12 -6.95
C CYS A 45 -21.92 -1.49 -8.26
N ALA A 46 -23.02 -2.26 -8.18
CA ALA A 46 -23.83 -2.65 -9.32
C ALA A 46 -24.42 -1.44 -10.05
N MET A 47 -25.00 -0.49 -9.30
CA MET A 47 -25.53 0.76 -9.88
C MET A 47 -24.45 1.57 -10.59
N ILE A 48 -23.25 1.72 -9.99
CA ILE A 48 -22.12 2.42 -10.62
C ILE A 48 -21.70 1.72 -11.91
N ALA A 49 -21.56 0.39 -11.89
CA ALA A 49 -21.17 -0.39 -13.06
C ALA A 49 -22.21 -0.27 -14.19
N GLU A 50 -23.50 -0.30 -13.86
CA GLU A 50 -24.59 -0.15 -14.82
C GLU A 50 -24.58 1.24 -15.47
N LEU A 51 -24.47 2.31 -14.68
CA LEU A 51 -24.37 3.67 -15.20
C LEU A 51 -23.19 3.87 -16.14
N LEU A 52 -22.05 3.26 -15.83
CA LEU A 52 -20.86 3.31 -16.69
C LEU A 52 -21.06 2.52 -17.97
N ALA A 53 -21.69 1.34 -17.91
CA ALA A 53 -22.04 0.54 -19.08
C ALA A 53 -23.02 1.25 -20.00
N ASP A 54 -24.06 1.89 -19.45
CA ASP A 54 -25.03 2.71 -20.20
C ASP A 54 -24.35 3.91 -20.88
N ALA A 55 -23.43 4.58 -20.17
CA ALA A 55 -22.68 5.71 -20.73
C ALA A 55 -21.78 5.27 -21.89
N LEU A 56 -21.16 4.11 -21.80
CA LEU A 56 -20.33 3.52 -22.87
C LEU A 56 -21.18 3.20 -24.09
N GLU A 57 -22.32 2.54 -23.91
CA GLU A 57 -23.25 2.21 -25.00
C GLU A 57 -23.74 3.47 -25.72
N ALA A 58 -24.11 4.52 -24.97
CA ALA A 58 -24.52 5.80 -25.53
C ALA A 58 -23.43 6.49 -26.37
N GLN A 59 -22.14 6.14 -26.15
CA GLN A 59 -21.00 6.62 -26.93
C GLN A 59 -20.55 5.63 -28.03
N GLY A 60 -21.32 4.57 -28.26
CA GLY A 60 -21.05 3.57 -29.29
C GLY A 60 -19.97 2.53 -28.92
N PHE A 61 -19.64 2.39 -27.65
CA PHE A 61 -18.79 1.32 -27.15
C PHE A 61 -19.64 0.11 -26.71
N PRO A 62 -19.04 -1.10 -26.68
CA PRO A 62 -19.73 -2.27 -26.13
C PRO A 62 -20.08 -2.05 -24.66
N ARG A 63 -21.34 -2.29 -24.30
CA ARG A 63 -21.82 -2.22 -22.91
C ARG A 63 -21.04 -3.15 -21.99
N GLU A 64 -20.69 -4.31 -22.50
CA GLU A 64 -19.96 -5.38 -21.82
C GLU A 64 -18.50 -5.05 -21.49
N ALA A 65 -17.98 -3.91 -22.01
CA ALA A 65 -16.65 -3.45 -21.65
C ALA A 65 -16.50 -3.17 -20.15
N VAL A 66 -17.61 -2.90 -19.45
CA VAL A 66 -17.72 -2.89 -17.99
C VAL A 66 -18.78 -3.89 -17.57
N SER A 67 -18.37 -4.96 -16.91
CA SER A 67 -19.25 -6.03 -16.45
C SER A 67 -19.11 -6.21 -14.93
N MET A 68 -20.25 -6.46 -14.25
CA MET A 68 -20.28 -6.76 -12.82
C MET A 68 -20.79 -8.18 -12.59
N ILE A 69 -20.10 -8.95 -11.77
CA ILE A 69 -20.58 -10.27 -11.35
C ILE A 69 -21.72 -10.08 -10.34
N GLU A 70 -22.88 -10.68 -10.64
CA GLU A 70 -24.09 -10.54 -9.82
C GLU A 70 -23.97 -11.29 -8.47
N SER A 71 -23.26 -12.42 -8.46
CA SER A 71 -23.09 -13.22 -7.25
C SER A 71 -22.06 -12.59 -6.29
N THR A 72 -22.48 -12.48 -5.04
CA THR A 72 -21.59 -12.09 -3.93
C THR A 72 -20.93 -13.28 -3.22
N ASP A 73 -21.19 -14.51 -3.69
CA ASP A 73 -20.64 -15.71 -3.09
C ASP A 73 -19.14 -15.83 -3.29
N ARG A 74 -18.46 -16.42 -2.31
CA ARG A 74 -17.00 -16.63 -2.38
C ARG A 74 -16.60 -17.59 -3.50
N GLU A 75 -17.52 -18.45 -3.92
CA GLU A 75 -17.33 -19.39 -5.02
C GLU A 75 -17.15 -18.67 -6.37
N ALA A 76 -17.94 -17.62 -6.62
CA ALA A 76 -17.80 -16.79 -7.83
C ALA A 76 -16.39 -16.17 -7.97
N THR A 77 -15.76 -15.79 -6.86
CA THR A 77 -14.35 -15.36 -6.86
C THR A 77 -13.42 -16.52 -7.22
N GLY A 78 -13.70 -17.73 -6.71
CA GLY A 78 -12.93 -18.92 -7.04
C GLY A 78 -13.01 -19.29 -8.54
N GLU A 79 -14.19 -19.16 -9.14
CA GLU A 79 -14.37 -19.40 -10.57
C GLU A 79 -13.65 -18.31 -11.41
N LEU A 80 -13.74 -17.05 -11.01
CA LEU A 80 -13.03 -15.95 -11.68
C LEU A 80 -11.50 -16.18 -11.71
N MET A 81 -10.93 -16.67 -10.62
CA MET A 81 -9.51 -17.00 -10.51
C MET A 81 -9.05 -18.13 -11.44
N LYS A 82 -9.98 -18.96 -11.94
CA LYS A 82 -9.68 -20.08 -12.88
C LYS A 82 -9.72 -19.67 -14.35
N LEU A 83 -10.21 -18.48 -14.70
CA LEU A 83 -10.43 -18.03 -16.07
C LEU A 83 -9.14 -17.65 -16.82
N ARG A 84 -8.09 -18.46 -16.67
CA ARG A 84 -6.83 -18.29 -17.41
C ARG A 84 -7.06 -18.37 -18.93
N GLY A 85 -6.51 -17.40 -19.67
CA GLY A 85 -6.69 -17.29 -21.11
C GLY A 85 -7.96 -16.56 -21.55
N ILE A 86 -8.85 -16.22 -20.60
CA ILE A 86 -10.00 -15.32 -20.78
C ILE A 86 -9.70 -14.00 -20.06
N VAL A 87 -9.37 -14.08 -18.78
CA VAL A 87 -8.91 -12.94 -17.97
C VAL A 87 -7.40 -12.85 -18.09
N ASP A 88 -6.89 -11.67 -18.39
CA ASP A 88 -5.46 -11.41 -18.59
C ASP A 88 -4.75 -11.06 -17.28
N VAL A 89 -5.43 -10.34 -16.38
CA VAL A 89 -4.90 -9.97 -15.06
C VAL A 89 -6.01 -9.85 -14.03
N LEU A 90 -5.73 -10.29 -12.81
CA LEU A 90 -6.63 -10.19 -11.65
C LEU A 90 -5.99 -9.28 -10.61
N ILE A 91 -6.78 -8.34 -10.09
CA ILE A 91 -6.34 -7.35 -9.09
C ILE A 91 -7.24 -7.47 -7.86
N PRO A 92 -6.78 -8.05 -6.75
CA PRO A 92 -7.52 -8.07 -5.50
C PRO A 92 -7.36 -6.75 -4.75
N ARG A 93 -8.45 -6.27 -4.11
CA ARG A 93 -8.51 -5.09 -3.24
C ARG A 93 -9.28 -5.39 -1.97
N GLY A 94 -8.60 -5.59 -0.86
CA GLY A 94 -9.25 -5.93 0.41
C GLY A 94 -8.26 -6.32 1.48
N GLY A 95 -8.71 -7.00 2.51
CA GLY A 95 -7.86 -7.49 3.59
C GLY A 95 -6.86 -8.56 3.14
N ALA A 96 -5.83 -8.76 3.96
CA ALA A 96 -4.74 -9.70 3.69
C ALA A 96 -5.21 -11.11 3.28
N GLY A 97 -6.29 -11.60 3.91
CA GLY A 97 -6.86 -12.93 3.60
C GLY A 97 -7.34 -13.08 2.15
N LEU A 98 -8.02 -12.05 1.61
CA LEU A 98 -8.45 -12.04 0.20
C LEU A 98 -7.24 -11.98 -0.74
N ILE A 99 -6.30 -11.10 -0.47
CA ILE A 99 -5.10 -10.89 -1.30
C ILE A 99 -4.30 -12.20 -1.35
N GLN A 100 -3.98 -12.78 -0.20
CA GLN A 100 -3.22 -14.02 -0.09
C GLN A 100 -3.94 -15.21 -0.76
N ARG A 101 -5.27 -15.26 -0.69
CA ARG A 101 -6.04 -16.28 -1.41
C ARG A 101 -5.89 -16.11 -2.92
N CYS A 102 -6.03 -14.90 -3.44
CA CYS A 102 -5.86 -14.64 -4.88
C CYS A 102 -4.45 -14.98 -5.35
N VAL A 103 -3.42 -14.60 -4.61
CA VAL A 103 -2.02 -14.89 -4.95
C VAL A 103 -1.74 -16.40 -4.98
N ARG A 104 -2.27 -17.18 -4.03
CA ARG A 104 -2.00 -18.62 -3.93
C ARG A 104 -2.84 -19.48 -4.88
N GLU A 105 -4.10 -19.10 -5.12
CA GLU A 105 -5.08 -19.97 -5.79
C GLU A 105 -5.35 -19.58 -7.24
N SER A 106 -5.00 -18.35 -7.66
CA SER A 106 -5.34 -17.88 -9.00
C SER A 106 -4.45 -18.52 -10.08
N LEU A 107 -5.10 -18.99 -11.14
CA LEU A 107 -4.45 -19.40 -12.39
C LEU A 107 -4.27 -18.20 -13.34
N VAL A 108 -4.98 -17.09 -13.09
CA VAL A 108 -4.81 -15.81 -13.77
C VAL A 108 -3.65 -15.06 -13.11
N PRO A 109 -2.77 -14.40 -13.86
CA PRO A 109 -1.75 -13.53 -13.28
C PRO A 109 -2.34 -12.47 -12.34
N VAL A 110 -1.74 -12.31 -11.17
CA VAL A 110 -2.25 -11.38 -10.13
C VAL A 110 -1.30 -10.19 -10.00
N ILE A 111 -1.87 -8.97 -9.96
CA ILE A 111 -1.18 -7.81 -9.40
C ILE A 111 -1.70 -7.66 -7.97
N GLU A 112 -0.88 -8.07 -7.01
CA GLU A 112 -1.26 -7.97 -5.60
C GLU A 112 -1.15 -6.55 -5.09
N THR A 113 -2.13 -6.12 -4.29
CA THR A 113 -2.01 -4.91 -3.48
C THR A 113 -1.50 -5.29 -2.10
N GLY A 114 -0.52 -4.52 -1.59
CA GLY A 114 0.12 -4.84 -0.32
C GLY A 114 -0.71 -4.39 0.90
N THR A 115 -0.43 -5.01 2.06
CA THR A 115 -0.68 -4.44 3.38
C THR A 115 0.44 -3.47 3.72
N GLY A 116 0.22 -2.54 4.63
CA GLY A 116 1.19 -1.47 4.91
C GLY A 116 1.67 -1.45 6.36
N ASN A 117 2.67 -2.26 6.72
CA ASN A 117 3.45 -1.99 7.93
C ASN A 117 4.58 -1.01 7.56
N CYS A 118 4.25 0.28 7.54
CA CYS A 118 5.17 1.34 7.16
C CYS A 118 5.97 1.85 8.36
N HIS A 119 7.28 2.05 8.17
CA HIS A 119 8.17 2.53 9.23
C HIS A 119 8.58 3.98 9.03
N ILE A 120 8.83 4.66 10.14
CA ILE A 120 9.60 5.90 10.19
C ILE A 120 10.82 5.63 11.04
N TYR A 121 12.00 5.87 10.51
CA TYR A 121 13.27 5.81 11.23
C TYR A 121 13.78 7.21 11.50
N VAL A 122 14.01 7.55 12.76
CA VAL A 122 14.61 8.81 13.20
C VAL A 122 16.08 8.58 13.46
N HIS A 123 16.92 9.06 12.57
CA HIS A 123 18.37 8.93 12.60
C HIS A 123 19.01 9.89 13.62
N GLU A 124 20.26 9.62 14.03
CA GLU A 124 20.98 10.46 14.98
C GLU A 124 21.15 11.93 14.55
N SER A 125 21.15 12.21 13.25
CA SER A 125 21.24 13.56 12.68
C SER A 125 19.90 14.24 12.45
N ALA A 126 18.77 13.66 12.91
CA ALA A 126 17.44 14.16 12.60
C ALA A 126 17.16 15.56 13.17
N ASP A 127 16.49 16.40 12.38
CA ASP A 127 15.81 17.58 12.86
C ASP A 127 14.54 17.13 13.60
N PHE A 128 14.44 17.41 14.89
CA PHE A 128 13.37 16.93 15.76
C PHE A 128 12.00 17.51 15.40
N ASP A 129 11.93 18.77 14.97
CA ASP A 129 10.67 19.40 14.58
C ASP A 129 10.13 18.75 13.28
N LYS A 130 11.01 18.47 12.32
CA LYS A 130 10.64 17.71 11.12
C LYS A 130 10.16 16.30 11.49
N ALA A 131 10.89 15.60 12.37
CA ALA A 131 10.56 14.26 12.79
C ALA A 131 9.17 14.20 13.44
N LEU A 132 8.87 15.08 14.40
CA LEU A 132 7.56 15.14 15.03
C LEU A 132 6.44 15.40 14.03
N ASN A 133 6.61 16.35 13.12
CA ASN A 133 5.61 16.66 12.09
C ASN A 133 5.35 15.46 11.17
N ILE A 134 6.40 14.76 10.74
CA ILE A 134 6.30 13.58 9.88
C ILE A 134 5.60 12.44 10.61
N ILE A 135 5.98 12.14 11.85
CA ILE A 135 5.41 11.07 12.68
C ILE A 135 3.91 11.30 12.88
N VAL A 136 3.53 12.50 13.35
CA VAL A 136 2.12 12.85 13.57
C VAL A 136 1.31 12.74 12.28
N ASN A 137 1.79 13.34 11.19
CA ASN A 137 1.10 13.26 9.90
C ASN A 137 0.96 11.81 9.42
N ALA A 138 2.05 11.04 9.45
CA ALA A 138 2.05 9.67 8.94
C ALA A 138 1.16 8.73 9.75
N LYS A 139 1.05 8.91 11.08
CA LYS A 139 0.21 8.07 11.93
C LYS A 139 -1.22 8.54 12.03
N THR A 140 -1.47 9.85 12.16
CA THR A 140 -2.77 10.33 12.65
C THR A 140 -3.68 10.94 11.58
N GLN A 141 -3.16 11.32 10.41
CA GLN A 141 -3.95 11.93 9.35
C GLN A 141 -5.08 11.00 8.86
N ARG A 142 -4.77 9.70 8.69
CA ARG A 142 -5.74 8.67 8.31
C ARG A 142 -5.18 7.29 8.65
N VAL A 143 -5.62 6.70 9.73
CA VAL A 143 -5.07 5.44 10.26
C VAL A 143 -5.44 4.19 9.46
N GLY A 144 -6.63 4.14 8.86
CA GLY A 144 -7.16 2.96 8.18
C GLY A 144 -6.70 2.80 6.72
N VAL A 145 -5.46 3.12 6.40
CA VAL A 145 -4.88 3.03 5.05
C VAL A 145 -3.46 2.47 5.09
N CYS A 146 -3.08 1.76 4.04
CA CYS A 146 -1.84 1.00 3.96
C CYS A 146 -0.54 1.83 3.97
N ASN A 147 -0.61 3.14 3.73
CA ASN A 147 0.54 4.06 3.78
C ASN A 147 0.62 4.87 5.08
N ALA A 148 -0.25 4.59 6.07
CA ALA A 148 -0.09 5.11 7.42
C ALA A 148 1.12 4.46 8.11
N ALA A 149 1.84 5.21 8.94
CA ALA A 149 2.94 4.62 9.71
C ALA A 149 2.39 3.70 10.81
N GLU A 150 2.98 2.52 10.92
CA GLU A 150 2.62 1.52 11.94
C GLU A 150 3.78 1.27 12.91
N SER A 151 5.00 1.63 12.52
CA SER A 151 6.22 1.43 13.29
C SER A 151 7.09 2.67 13.31
N LEU A 152 7.61 3.02 14.49
CA LEU A 152 8.58 4.08 14.72
C LEU A 152 9.87 3.47 15.26
N LEU A 153 10.97 3.71 14.55
CA LEU A 153 12.31 3.33 14.99
C LEU A 153 13.10 4.59 15.36
N LEU A 154 13.80 4.57 16.47
CA LEU A 154 14.65 5.67 16.90
C LEU A 154 16.08 5.20 17.07
N ASP A 155 17.03 5.97 16.51
CA ASP A 155 18.43 5.77 16.81
C ASP A 155 18.69 5.96 18.31
N ARG A 156 19.49 5.07 18.89
CA ARG A 156 19.86 5.12 20.31
C ARG A 156 20.53 6.43 20.70
N ALA A 157 21.26 7.05 19.77
CA ALA A 157 21.97 8.30 20.04
C ALA A 157 21.00 9.48 20.32
N VAL A 158 19.78 9.44 19.80
CA VAL A 158 18.75 10.47 20.02
C VAL A 158 17.59 10.02 20.91
N ALA A 159 17.57 8.76 21.35
CA ALA A 159 16.47 8.21 22.13
C ALA A 159 16.19 9.03 23.40
N ASP A 160 17.20 9.32 24.23
CA ASP A 160 17.01 10.04 25.47
C ASP A 160 16.48 11.48 25.28
N SER A 161 16.82 12.11 24.16
CA SER A 161 16.46 13.51 23.89
C SER A 161 15.17 13.66 23.08
N PHE A 162 14.82 12.70 22.22
CA PHE A 162 13.70 12.80 21.29
C PHE A 162 12.50 11.92 21.68
N LEU A 163 12.73 10.71 22.21
CA LEU A 163 11.65 9.76 22.51
C LEU A 163 10.58 10.34 23.47
N PRO A 164 10.93 11.07 24.55
CA PRO A 164 9.91 11.68 25.41
C PRO A 164 8.97 12.62 24.66
N ALA A 165 9.49 13.45 23.75
CA ALA A 165 8.69 14.36 22.95
C ALA A 165 7.82 13.63 21.92
N ALA A 166 8.35 12.59 21.29
CA ALA A 166 7.60 11.75 20.34
C ALA A 166 6.43 11.02 21.03
N LEU A 167 6.68 10.43 22.20
CA LEU A 167 5.63 9.75 22.97
C LEU A 167 4.57 10.71 23.48
N ALA A 168 4.96 11.90 23.97
CA ALA A 168 3.99 12.90 24.41
C ALA A 168 3.05 13.33 23.27
N VAL A 169 3.58 13.61 22.08
CA VAL A 169 2.74 14.02 20.95
C VAL A 169 1.87 12.89 20.43
N LEU A 170 2.34 11.64 20.42
CA LEU A 170 1.55 10.49 20.04
C LEU A 170 0.42 10.22 21.05
N HIS A 171 0.71 10.32 22.35
CA HIS A 171 -0.29 10.20 23.41
C HIS A 171 -1.36 11.30 23.30
N ASP A 172 -0.99 12.55 23.07
CA ASP A 172 -1.93 13.67 22.85
C ASP A 172 -2.90 13.42 21.68
N HIS A 173 -2.51 12.57 20.72
CA HIS A 173 -3.35 12.14 19.62
C HIS A 173 -4.08 10.80 19.88
N GLY A 174 -3.98 10.25 21.08
CA GLY A 174 -4.65 9.02 21.49
C GLY A 174 -4.05 7.76 20.86
N VAL A 175 -2.77 7.75 20.55
CA VAL A 175 -2.07 6.59 19.97
C VAL A 175 -1.59 5.67 21.09
N LEU A 176 -2.08 4.43 21.11
CA LEU A 176 -1.57 3.36 21.97
C LEU A 176 -0.18 2.92 21.48
N ILE A 177 0.80 2.92 22.37
CA ILE A 177 2.19 2.58 22.07
C ILE A 177 2.47 1.10 22.42
N HIS A 178 2.97 0.34 21.45
CA HIS A 178 3.55 -0.99 21.64
C HIS A 178 5.06 -0.83 21.71
N GLY A 179 5.61 -0.65 22.93
CA GLY A 179 7.01 -0.25 23.15
C GLY A 179 7.95 -1.41 23.42
N ASP A 180 9.20 -1.31 22.97
CA ASP A 180 10.27 -2.11 23.53
C ASP A 180 10.56 -1.71 24.99
N GLU A 181 11.48 -2.39 25.66
CA GLU A 181 11.82 -2.14 27.08
C GLU A 181 12.24 -0.68 27.32
N ALA A 182 13.03 -0.09 26.41
CA ALA A 182 13.47 1.30 26.53
C ALA A 182 12.31 2.28 26.37
N THR A 183 11.43 2.05 25.41
CA THR A 183 10.23 2.85 25.19
C THR A 183 9.26 2.77 26.37
N CYS A 184 9.00 1.57 26.89
CA CYS A 184 8.12 1.37 28.04
C CYS A 184 8.67 2.07 29.29
N ALA A 185 9.99 2.06 29.50
CA ALA A 185 10.59 2.80 30.62
C ALA A 185 10.33 4.31 30.53
N VAL A 186 10.48 4.91 29.34
CA VAL A 186 10.18 6.35 29.12
C VAL A 186 8.70 6.63 29.29
N CYS A 187 7.79 5.76 28.84
CA CYS A 187 6.35 5.89 29.06
C CYS A 187 6.02 5.91 30.57
N ALA A 188 6.58 4.98 31.33
CA ALA A 188 6.39 4.91 32.78
C ALA A 188 6.94 6.15 33.51
N ASP A 189 8.12 6.61 33.14
CA ASP A 189 8.74 7.82 33.71
C ASP A 189 7.92 9.10 33.38
N ALA A 190 7.25 9.12 32.24
CA ALA A 190 6.30 10.17 31.85
C ALA A 190 4.96 10.08 32.57
N GLY A 191 4.70 9.03 33.36
CA GLY A 191 3.46 8.82 34.10
C GLY A 191 2.29 8.31 33.25
N LEU A 192 2.55 7.75 32.07
CA LEU A 192 1.55 7.12 31.23
C LEU A 192 1.06 5.81 31.88
N ALA A 193 -0.19 5.42 31.60
CA ALA A 193 -0.82 4.24 32.17
C ALA A 193 -0.56 2.99 31.31
N GLU A 194 0.11 2.00 31.92
CA GLU A 194 0.30 0.71 31.27
C GLU A 194 -1.07 0.01 31.03
N GLY A 195 -1.27 -0.51 29.83
CA GLY A 195 -2.51 -1.12 29.38
C GLY A 195 -3.47 -0.18 28.66
N ASP A 196 -3.43 1.11 28.96
CA ASP A 196 -4.30 2.12 28.34
C ASP A 196 -3.52 3.03 27.35
N ASP A 197 -2.32 3.51 27.73
CA ASP A 197 -1.51 4.42 26.92
C ASP A 197 -0.36 3.69 26.24
N TYR A 198 0.18 2.65 26.89
CA TYR A 198 1.22 1.81 26.32
C TYR A 198 1.15 0.36 26.82
N VAL A 199 1.70 -0.55 26.01
CA VAL A 199 1.90 -1.96 26.33
C VAL A 199 3.29 -2.40 25.89
N ALA A 200 3.83 -3.45 26.51
CA ALA A 200 5.07 -4.06 26.03
C ALA A 200 4.84 -4.74 24.68
N ALA A 201 5.66 -4.40 23.69
CA ALA A 201 5.60 -5.02 22.37
C ALA A 201 6.01 -6.48 22.41
N THR A 202 5.36 -7.28 21.59
CA THR A 202 5.72 -8.67 21.29
C THR A 202 6.40 -8.77 19.93
N GLU A 203 6.96 -9.92 19.58
CA GLU A 203 7.57 -10.15 18.27
C GLU A 203 6.57 -9.94 17.12
N GLU A 204 5.26 -10.18 17.36
CA GLU A 204 4.21 -9.99 16.37
C GLU A 204 3.91 -8.52 16.07
N ASP A 205 4.14 -7.64 17.05
CA ASP A 205 3.86 -6.20 16.93
C ASP A 205 4.79 -5.54 15.90
N TRP A 206 6.02 -6.04 15.75
CA TRP A 206 6.98 -5.48 14.78
C TRP A 206 6.54 -5.64 13.32
N GLY A 207 5.74 -6.66 13.01
CA GLY A 207 5.22 -6.91 11.66
C GLY A 207 3.74 -6.56 11.47
N ARG A 208 3.10 -5.91 12.44
CA ARG A 208 1.66 -5.73 12.46
C ARG A 208 1.22 -4.45 11.76
N GLU A 209 0.21 -4.56 10.89
CA GLU A 209 -0.58 -3.45 10.40
C GLU A 209 -1.79 -3.26 11.32
N TYR A 210 -1.78 -2.22 12.17
CA TYR A 210 -2.82 -2.00 13.18
C TYR A 210 -4.10 -1.41 12.57
N LEU A 211 -3.96 -0.53 11.58
CA LEU A 211 -5.09 0.22 10.98
C LEU A 211 -5.90 1.03 12.01
N ALA A 212 -5.30 1.39 13.11
CA ALA A 212 -5.87 2.06 14.27
C ALA A 212 -4.90 3.12 14.81
N LEU A 213 -5.29 3.87 15.82
CA LEU A 213 -4.39 4.72 16.60
C LEU A 213 -3.53 3.86 17.55
N GLU A 214 -2.72 3.00 16.95
CA GLU A 214 -1.77 2.11 17.61
C GLU A 214 -0.47 2.12 16.81
N MET A 215 0.68 2.05 17.46
CA MET A 215 1.99 2.10 16.81
C MET A 215 3.03 1.34 17.60
N SER A 216 3.83 0.51 16.93
CA SER A 216 5.03 -0.05 17.54
C SER A 216 6.16 0.98 17.59
N VAL A 217 6.89 1.02 18.72
CA VAL A 217 8.01 1.95 18.91
C VAL A 217 9.21 1.18 19.46
N LYS A 218 10.34 1.31 18.79
CA LYS A 218 11.57 0.60 19.15
C LYS A 218 12.79 1.50 19.06
N VAL A 219 13.67 1.41 20.04
CA VAL A 219 15.01 2.00 20.01
C VAL A 219 15.98 1.00 19.37
N VAL A 220 16.60 1.41 18.26
CA VAL A 220 17.60 0.63 17.53
C VAL A 220 19.01 1.16 17.81
N ALA A 221 20.03 0.31 17.70
CA ALA A 221 21.39 0.69 18.02
C ALA A 221 21.97 1.73 17.06
N ASN A 222 21.58 1.67 15.80
CA ASN A 222 22.06 2.50 14.70
C ASN A 222 21.25 2.23 13.42
N GLU A 223 21.64 2.88 12.31
CA GLU A 223 21.03 2.73 10.99
C GLU A 223 21.10 1.28 10.47
N ASP A 224 22.18 0.52 10.73
CA ASP A 224 22.29 -0.89 10.31
C ASP A 224 21.16 -1.74 10.90
N GLU A 225 20.88 -1.57 12.20
CA GLU A 225 19.78 -2.27 12.86
C GLU A 225 18.41 -1.80 12.34
N ALA A 226 18.25 -0.50 12.07
CA ALA A 226 17.01 0.05 11.50
C ALA A 226 16.72 -0.57 10.14
N ILE A 227 17.67 -0.58 9.21
CA ILE A 227 17.56 -1.18 7.89
C ILE A 227 17.26 -2.68 7.99
N ALA A 228 17.98 -3.41 8.85
CA ALA A 228 17.75 -4.83 9.06
C ALA A 228 16.35 -5.11 9.62
N HIS A 229 15.86 -4.29 10.55
CA HIS A 229 14.53 -4.40 11.14
C HIS A 229 13.44 -4.15 10.07
N ILE A 230 13.55 -3.06 9.33
CA ILE A 230 12.58 -2.69 8.28
C ILE A 230 12.52 -3.77 7.19
N ASN A 231 13.66 -4.23 6.69
CA ASN A 231 13.70 -5.29 5.67
C ASN A 231 13.17 -6.64 6.18
N ARG A 232 13.17 -6.88 7.49
CA ARG A 232 12.62 -8.10 8.10
C ARG A 232 11.12 -8.02 8.35
N TYR A 233 10.62 -6.92 8.89
CA TYR A 233 9.24 -6.79 9.38
C TYR A 233 8.35 -5.92 8.49
N GLY A 234 8.94 -5.09 7.64
CA GLY A 234 8.23 -4.28 6.67
C GLY A 234 7.50 -5.12 5.62
N THR A 235 6.49 -4.54 5.03
CA THR A 235 5.67 -5.15 3.98
C THR A 235 6.10 -4.74 2.58
N MET A 236 7.27 -4.13 2.44
CA MET A 236 7.78 -3.56 1.18
C MET A 236 6.87 -2.47 0.61
N HIS A 237 6.12 -1.77 1.45
CA HIS A 237 5.16 -0.75 1.02
C HIS A 237 5.79 0.63 0.97
N SER A 238 5.95 1.28 2.11
CA SER A 238 6.44 2.67 2.20
C SER A 238 7.25 2.86 3.48
N GLU A 239 8.48 3.30 3.35
CA GLU A 239 9.40 3.45 4.46
C GLU A 239 10.04 4.84 4.43
N ALA A 240 10.31 5.43 5.59
CA ALA A 240 10.86 6.77 5.68
C ALA A 240 12.02 6.86 6.67
N ILE A 241 13.07 7.61 6.31
CA ILE A 241 14.10 8.10 7.23
C ILE A 241 13.90 9.61 7.47
N VAL A 242 14.15 10.05 8.69
CA VAL A 242 14.30 11.46 9.01
C VAL A 242 15.75 11.69 9.45
N ALA A 243 16.52 12.43 8.65
CA ALA A 243 17.94 12.67 8.85
C ALA A 243 18.39 13.96 8.15
N GLU A 244 19.36 14.66 8.71
CA GLU A 244 20.07 15.78 8.05
C GLU A 244 21.37 15.30 7.38
N ASP A 245 21.85 14.11 7.73
CA ASP A 245 22.99 13.46 7.07
C ASP A 245 22.55 12.91 5.70
N VAL A 246 23.13 13.47 4.64
CA VAL A 246 22.79 13.11 3.26
C VAL A 246 23.27 11.70 2.91
N ASP A 247 24.41 11.27 3.42
CA ASP A 247 24.96 9.94 3.14
C ASP A 247 24.07 8.86 3.79
N ALA A 248 23.57 9.10 5.01
CA ALA A 248 22.60 8.24 5.67
C ALA A 248 21.26 8.19 4.88
N CYS A 249 20.76 9.33 4.41
CA CYS A 249 19.57 9.37 3.58
C CYS A 249 19.74 8.53 2.29
N GLU A 250 20.81 8.72 1.55
CA GLU A 250 21.05 7.99 0.30
C GLU A 250 21.23 6.48 0.54
N ARG A 251 21.95 6.12 1.61
CA ARG A 251 22.09 4.72 2.01
C ARG A 251 20.76 4.07 2.34
N PHE A 252 19.92 4.74 3.12
CA PHE A 252 18.59 4.25 3.46
C PHE A 252 17.71 4.07 2.20
N LEU A 253 17.73 5.05 1.29
CA LEU A 253 16.99 5.00 0.02
C LEU A 253 17.42 3.80 -0.85
N ASP A 254 18.70 3.43 -0.82
CA ASP A 254 19.25 2.34 -1.63
C ASP A 254 19.05 0.95 -0.98
N GLU A 255 19.20 0.83 0.35
CA GLU A 255 19.22 -0.46 1.04
C GLU A 255 17.84 -0.94 1.51
N ILE A 256 16.84 -0.08 1.57
CA ILE A 256 15.46 -0.47 1.90
C ILE A 256 14.73 -1.05 0.70
N ASP A 257 14.28 -2.29 0.82
CA ASP A 257 13.52 -2.97 -0.24
C ASP A 257 12.01 -2.69 -0.12
N ALA A 258 11.61 -1.47 -0.41
CA ALA A 258 10.20 -1.05 -0.44
C ALA A 258 9.80 -0.46 -1.78
N SER A 259 8.49 -0.34 -2.03
CA SER A 259 7.96 0.23 -3.26
C SER A 259 8.10 1.75 -3.31
N ALA A 260 8.12 2.40 -2.14
CA ALA A 260 8.38 3.81 -1.98
C ALA A 260 9.27 4.03 -0.75
N VAL A 261 10.38 4.73 -0.91
CA VAL A 261 11.31 5.04 0.17
C VAL A 261 11.52 6.55 0.21
N TYR A 262 11.46 7.13 1.38
CA TYR A 262 11.46 8.57 1.59
C TYR A 262 12.60 9.03 2.49
N ALA A 263 13.24 10.11 2.11
CA ALA A 263 14.06 10.91 3.01
C ALA A 263 13.31 12.19 3.38
N ASN A 264 13.11 12.44 4.67
CA ASN A 264 12.47 13.64 5.21
C ASN A 264 11.05 13.94 4.68
N ALA A 265 10.26 12.90 4.44
CA ALA A 265 8.86 13.04 4.01
C ALA A 265 7.98 11.96 4.64
N SER A 266 6.69 12.26 4.77
CA SER A 266 5.69 11.33 5.30
C SER A 266 5.41 10.18 4.33
N THR A 267 5.24 8.95 4.84
CA THR A 267 4.80 7.79 4.06
C THR A 267 3.42 7.99 3.43
N ARG A 268 2.64 8.97 3.91
CA ARG A 268 1.33 9.35 3.37
C ARG A 268 1.37 9.84 1.92
N PHE A 269 2.53 10.22 1.41
CA PHE A 269 2.70 10.59 0.00
C PHE A 269 2.66 9.40 -0.97
N THR A 270 2.68 8.15 -0.51
CA THR A 270 2.52 6.98 -1.38
C THR A 270 1.05 6.87 -1.83
N ASP A 271 0.69 7.65 -2.81
CA ASP A 271 -0.66 7.79 -3.35
C ASP A 271 -0.60 8.15 -4.83
N GLY A 272 -1.48 7.57 -5.64
CA GLY A 272 -1.48 7.81 -7.09
C GLY A 272 -1.79 9.26 -7.49
N GLY A 273 -2.56 9.99 -6.66
CA GLY A 273 -2.81 11.42 -6.86
C GLY A 273 -1.57 12.25 -6.57
N GLU A 274 -0.91 12.01 -5.43
CA GLU A 274 0.32 12.70 -5.02
C GLU A 274 1.48 12.40 -5.98
N PHE A 275 1.56 11.19 -6.54
CA PHE A 275 2.56 10.82 -7.55
C PHE A 275 2.24 11.34 -8.97
N GLY A 276 1.14 12.08 -9.13
CA GLY A 276 0.76 12.66 -10.43
C GLY A 276 0.19 11.66 -11.43
N LEU A 277 -0.21 10.46 -11.00
CA LEU A 277 -0.82 9.44 -11.87
C LEU A 277 -2.29 9.76 -12.20
N GLY A 278 -2.89 10.73 -11.51
CA GLY A 278 -4.26 11.21 -11.70
C GLY A 278 -5.35 10.30 -11.16
N ALA A 279 -5.06 9.04 -10.93
CA ALA A 279 -5.93 8.03 -10.30
C ALA A 279 -5.08 6.86 -9.81
N GLU A 280 -5.67 5.96 -9.02
CA GLU A 280 -4.99 4.78 -8.50
C GLU A 280 -5.94 3.58 -8.48
N ILE A 281 -5.45 2.44 -8.97
CA ILE A 281 -6.11 1.15 -8.73
C ILE A 281 -5.70 0.61 -7.37
N GLY A 282 -4.45 0.76 -7.01
CA GLY A 282 -3.89 0.34 -5.74
C GLY A 282 -2.39 0.56 -5.66
N ILE A 283 -1.81 0.11 -4.56
CA ILE A 283 -0.36 0.14 -4.32
C ILE A 283 0.11 -1.29 -4.23
N SER A 284 1.00 -1.69 -5.13
CA SER A 284 1.56 -3.05 -5.16
C SER A 284 2.94 -3.08 -4.52
N THR A 285 3.16 -4.08 -3.68
CA THR A 285 4.44 -4.30 -3.02
C THR A 285 5.28 -5.40 -3.70
N GLN A 286 4.72 -6.06 -4.73
CA GLN A 286 5.44 -7.10 -5.48
C GLN A 286 6.59 -6.50 -6.32
N LYS A 287 7.63 -7.29 -6.56
CA LYS A 287 8.78 -6.87 -7.40
C LYS A 287 8.51 -6.98 -8.89
N LEU A 288 7.69 -7.95 -9.28
CA LEU A 288 7.22 -8.07 -10.65
C LEU A 288 6.17 -6.97 -10.92
N HIS A 289 5.97 -6.64 -12.19
CA HIS A 289 5.01 -5.63 -12.62
C HIS A 289 3.59 -5.87 -12.01
N ALA A 290 2.90 -4.86 -11.46
CA ALA A 290 3.37 -3.51 -11.23
C ALA A 290 3.87 -3.35 -9.79
N ARG A 291 4.71 -2.32 -9.48
CA ARG A 291 5.19 -2.03 -8.11
C ARG A 291 4.90 -0.57 -7.76
N GLY A 292 4.56 -0.30 -6.50
CA GLY A 292 4.15 1.02 -6.01
C GLY A 292 2.71 1.39 -6.39
N PRO A 293 2.31 2.66 -6.27
CA PRO A 293 1.04 3.15 -6.77
C PRO A 293 0.91 2.89 -8.27
N PHE A 294 -0.20 2.30 -8.70
CA PHE A 294 -0.38 1.98 -10.11
C PHE A 294 -1.75 2.40 -10.64
N ALA A 295 -1.74 2.88 -11.88
CA ALA A 295 -2.89 3.40 -12.60
C ALA A 295 -2.87 2.96 -14.08
N ALA A 296 -3.18 3.88 -14.99
CA ALA A 296 -3.34 3.58 -16.42
C ALA A 296 -2.12 2.94 -17.08
N GLU A 297 -0.91 3.42 -16.80
CA GLU A 297 0.31 2.89 -17.43
C GLU A 297 0.51 1.40 -17.10
N ALA A 298 0.31 1.02 -15.84
CA ALA A 298 0.45 -0.35 -15.38
C ALA A 298 -0.59 -1.33 -15.96
N LEU A 299 -1.70 -0.84 -16.49
CA LEU A 299 -2.69 -1.64 -17.21
C LEU A 299 -2.43 -1.71 -18.72
N THR A 300 -1.23 -1.36 -19.13
CA THR A 300 -0.77 -1.53 -20.51
C THR A 300 0.44 -2.44 -20.58
N THR A 301 0.68 -2.99 -21.74
CA THR A 301 1.88 -3.77 -22.06
C THR A 301 2.43 -3.29 -23.39
N TYR A 302 3.50 -3.87 -23.88
CA TYR A 302 4.10 -3.49 -25.15
C TYR A 302 4.23 -4.69 -26.08
N LYS A 303 4.33 -4.41 -27.40
CA LYS A 303 4.71 -5.36 -28.41
C LYS A 303 5.69 -4.72 -29.39
N TYR A 304 6.57 -5.53 -29.93
CA TYR A 304 7.45 -5.10 -31.01
C TYR A 304 6.70 -5.19 -32.36
N LYS A 305 6.80 -4.13 -33.17
CA LYS A 305 6.33 -4.12 -34.56
C LYS A 305 7.53 -4.03 -35.45
N LEU A 306 7.90 -5.13 -36.07
CA LEU A 306 9.04 -5.19 -37.00
C LEU A 306 8.51 -5.15 -38.44
N ARG A 307 9.18 -4.40 -39.30
CA ARG A 307 8.91 -4.35 -40.72
C ARG A 307 10.20 -4.69 -41.45
N GLY A 308 10.19 -5.76 -42.20
CA GLY A 308 11.33 -6.26 -42.95
C GLY A 308 11.10 -6.13 -44.45
N THR A 309 12.20 -6.27 -45.22
CA THR A 309 12.23 -6.32 -46.69
C THR A 309 12.76 -7.67 -47.20
N GLY A 310 12.73 -8.73 -46.37
CA GLY A 310 13.19 -10.07 -46.72
C GLY A 310 14.45 -10.55 -45.98
N GLN A 311 14.84 -9.85 -44.90
CA GLN A 311 16.00 -10.27 -44.09
C GLN A 311 15.74 -11.66 -43.46
N VAL A 312 16.79 -12.49 -43.45
CA VAL A 312 16.81 -13.79 -42.80
C VAL A 312 17.89 -13.81 -41.72
N ARG A 313 17.68 -14.65 -40.72
CA ARG A 313 18.71 -14.92 -39.71
C ARG A 313 19.69 -15.93 -40.30
N PRO A 314 21.03 -15.65 -40.29
CA PRO A 314 22.07 -16.55 -40.78
C PRO A 314 22.12 -17.84 -39.95
#